data_22e1d18f3295f9b20aed332ac031fc0e
#
_entry.id   22e1d18f3295f9b20aed332ac031fc0e
#
_cell.length_a   1.000
_cell.length_b   1.000
_cell.length_c   1.000
_cell.angle_alpha   90.00
_cell.angle_beta   90.00
_cell.angle_gamma   90.00
#
_symmetry.space_group_name_H-M   'P 1'
#
loop_
_entity.id
_entity.type
_entity.pdbx_description
1 polymer ?
#
loop_
_entity_poly.entity_id
_entity_poly.type
_entity_poly.pdbx_seq_one_letter_code
_entity_poly.pdbx_strand_id
1 'polypeptide(L)'
;RKATPFTSFSFHREAHIGQRRDEQQPNNTRRILSISETLPLHLQSYLREVRGIDLAVASPYLRHIRYEVGGREYSAIGFPNRAGGYELRGDKTFKGTIAPKDISVIAGRASNAPLCIFEGFVDFLSLLTMKGEETISPSIVLNSVSNIHRAVAYLHENGIDSVRAFLDNDEAGRKALQSLRSAGIKVEDMSRHYARYKDLNEYHVE
;
A
#
# COMPACT_ATOMS: atom_id res chain seq x y z
N ARG A 1 71.04 -46.17 -1.31
CA ARG A 1 70.51 -45.87 0.02
C ARG A 1 68.98 -45.81 -0.14
N LYS A 2 68.32 -46.71 0.66
CA LYS A 2 66.86 -46.96 0.57
C LYS A 2 66.12 -45.91 1.36
N ALA A 3 65.05 -45.37 0.77
CA ALA A 3 64.05 -44.52 1.45
C ALA A 3 62.85 -45.36 1.83
N THR A 4 62.46 -45.34 3.07
CA THR A 4 61.28 -46.02 3.65
C THR A 4 60.01 -45.26 3.35
N PRO A 5 58.90 -45.91 3.11
CA PRO A 5 57.61 -45.25 2.82
C PRO A 5 56.89 -44.85 4.12
N PHE A 6 56.27 -43.66 4.10
CA PHE A 6 55.41 -43.15 5.14
C PHE A 6 54.05 -43.83 5.03
N THR A 7 53.58 -44.39 6.11
CA THR A 7 52.22 -44.97 6.26
C THR A 7 51.20 -43.85 6.48
N SER A 8 50.17 -43.80 5.63
CA SER A 8 49.04 -42.92 5.77
C SER A 8 48.07 -43.39 6.87
N PHE A 9 47.85 -42.56 7.85
CA PHE A 9 46.73 -42.71 8.80
C PHE A 9 45.45 -42.16 8.20
N SER A 10 44.47 -43.00 7.93
CA SER A 10 43.12 -42.62 7.54
C SER A 10 42.27 -42.41 8.79
N PHE A 11 41.88 -41.14 9.05
CA PHE A 11 40.85 -40.85 10.01
C PHE A 11 39.48 -40.94 9.34
N HIS A 12 38.74 -42.00 9.67
CA HIS A 12 37.31 -42.04 9.40
C HIS A 12 36.61 -41.12 10.38
N ARG A 13 36.18 -39.99 9.88
CA ARG A 13 35.28 -39.05 10.58
C ARG A 13 33.87 -39.36 10.11
N GLU A 14 33.11 -40.08 10.91
CA GLU A 14 31.66 -40.23 10.69
C GLU A 14 31.02 -38.86 10.83
N ALA A 15 30.53 -38.34 9.70
CA ALA A 15 29.72 -37.14 9.69
C ALA A 15 28.32 -37.50 10.17
N HIS A 16 27.99 -37.17 11.41
CA HIS A 16 26.62 -37.08 11.84
C HIS A 16 25.92 -36.02 11.01
N ILE A 17 25.15 -36.44 10.02
CA ILE A 17 24.19 -35.62 9.31
C ILE A 17 23.07 -35.33 10.30
N GLY A 18 23.23 -34.23 11.06
CA GLY A 18 22.14 -33.65 11.82
C GLY A 18 21.06 -33.22 10.85
N GLN A 19 19.93 -33.89 10.88
CA GLN A 19 18.71 -33.42 10.24
C GLN A 19 18.42 -32.02 10.76
N ARG A 20 18.67 -30.97 9.96
CA ARG A 20 18.15 -29.66 10.19
C ARG A 20 16.63 -29.84 10.15
N ARG A 21 15.99 -29.73 11.31
CA ARG A 21 14.56 -29.45 11.37
C ARG A 21 14.36 -28.15 10.60
N ASP A 22 13.65 -28.22 9.47
CA ASP A 22 13.09 -27.03 8.83
C ASP A 22 12.21 -26.36 9.90
N GLU A 23 12.75 -25.35 10.56
CA GLU A 23 11.94 -24.39 11.30
C GLU A 23 11.08 -23.71 10.24
N GLN A 24 9.84 -24.20 10.11
CA GLN A 24 8.81 -23.56 9.32
C GLN A 24 8.70 -22.14 9.86
N GLN A 25 9.21 -21.16 9.10
CA GLN A 25 8.95 -19.76 9.37
C GLN A 25 7.43 -19.61 9.52
N PRO A 26 6.94 -18.93 10.58
CA PRO A 26 5.50 -18.80 10.81
C PRO A 26 4.88 -18.24 9.54
N ASN A 27 3.89 -18.95 9.01
CA ASN A 27 3.19 -18.56 7.79
C ASN A 27 2.50 -17.22 8.03
N ASN A 28 3.17 -16.12 7.68
CA ASN A 28 2.76 -14.74 7.95
C ASN A 28 1.71 -14.27 6.92
N THR A 29 1.11 -15.23 6.20
CA THR A 29 0.07 -14.97 5.21
C THR A 29 -1.22 -14.57 5.91
N ARG A 30 -1.76 -13.41 5.54
CA ARG A 30 -3.06 -12.93 6.03
C ARG A 30 -4.17 -13.66 5.28
N ARG A 31 -4.94 -14.47 6.01
CA ARG A 31 -6.11 -15.19 5.46
C ARG A 31 -7.38 -14.41 5.81
N ILE A 32 -8.12 -13.97 4.81
CA ILE A 32 -9.41 -13.28 5.01
C ILE A 32 -10.41 -14.27 5.62
N LEU A 33 -11.07 -13.87 6.69
CA LEU A 33 -12.15 -14.57 7.34
C LEU A 33 -13.52 -14.04 6.89
N SER A 34 -13.66 -12.72 6.81
CA SER A 34 -14.88 -12.08 6.31
C SER A 34 -14.60 -10.66 5.80
N ILE A 35 -15.45 -10.22 4.88
CA ILE A 35 -15.49 -8.87 4.35
C ILE A 35 -16.91 -8.34 4.53
N SER A 36 -17.06 -7.11 5.06
CA SER A 36 -18.35 -6.42 5.14
C SER A 36 -18.22 -4.95 4.77
N GLU A 37 -19.32 -4.31 4.43
CA GLU A 37 -19.35 -2.88 4.09
C GLU A 37 -19.40 -2.00 5.33
N THR A 38 -19.88 -2.54 6.45
CA THR A 38 -20.01 -1.79 7.70
C THR A 38 -18.76 -1.93 8.56
N LEU A 39 -18.10 -0.81 8.82
CA LEU A 39 -16.98 -0.73 9.75
C LEU A 39 -17.47 -0.79 11.20
N PRO A 40 -16.79 -1.51 12.12
CA PRO A 40 -17.08 -1.46 13.55
C PRO A 40 -16.73 -0.07 14.13
N LEU A 41 -17.37 0.28 15.25
CA LEU A 41 -17.30 1.63 15.84
C LEU A 41 -15.87 2.12 16.07
N HIS A 42 -14.95 1.28 16.56
CA HIS A 42 -13.57 1.68 16.83
C HIS A 42 -12.81 2.09 15.55
N LEU A 43 -13.09 1.45 14.40
CA LEU A 43 -12.50 1.84 13.12
C LEU A 43 -13.17 3.09 12.54
N GLN A 44 -14.47 3.28 12.79
CA GLN A 44 -15.16 4.52 12.44
C GLN A 44 -14.60 5.70 13.24
N SER A 45 -14.42 5.54 14.56
CA SER A 45 -13.82 6.57 15.44
C SER A 45 -12.39 6.90 14.99
N TYR A 46 -11.58 5.89 14.65
CA TYR A 46 -10.25 6.13 14.10
C TYR A 46 -10.28 7.02 12.85
N LEU A 47 -11.16 6.73 11.89
CA LEU A 47 -11.28 7.54 10.67
C LEU A 47 -11.72 8.97 10.99
N ARG A 48 -12.74 9.16 11.83
CA ARG A 48 -13.28 10.48 12.15
C ARG A 48 -12.36 11.30 13.05
N GLU A 49 -11.92 10.71 14.16
CA GLU A 49 -11.27 11.45 15.25
C GLU A 49 -9.76 11.59 15.05
N VAL A 50 -9.13 10.60 14.38
CA VAL A 50 -7.68 10.60 14.16
C VAL A 50 -7.31 11.07 12.75
N ARG A 51 -8.16 10.75 11.76
CA ARG A 51 -7.89 11.06 10.36
C ARG A 51 -8.75 12.18 9.79
N GLY A 52 -9.72 12.68 10.55
CA GLY A 52 -10.62 13.74 10.11
C GLY A 52 -11.52 13.34 8.95
N ILE A 53 -11.71 12.06 8.66
CA ILE A 53 -12.41 11.58 7.47
C ILE A 53 -13.91 11.54 7.69
N ASP A 54 -14.65 12.16 6.78
CA ASP A 54 -16.11 12.02 6.73
C ASP A 54 -16.51 10.63 6.20
N LEU A 55 -17.18 9.87 7.05
CA LEU A 55 -17.64 8.52 6.70
C LEU A 55 -18.70 8.50 5.61
N ALA A 56 -19.48 9.58 5.44
CA ALA A 56 -20.49 9.63 4.40
C ALA A 56 -19.85 9.55 3.00
N VAL A 57 -18.72 10.25 2.80
CA VAL A 57 -17.99 10.21 1.53
C VAL A 57 -17.00 9.05 1.42
N ALA A 58 -16.51 8.51 2.54
CA ALA A 58 -15.49 7.46 2.55
C ALA A 58 -16.06 6.03 2.43
N SER A 59 -17.25 5.78 3.01
CA SER A 59 -17.82 4.42 3.12
C SER A 59 -17.91 3.65 1.80
N PRO A 60 -18.24 4.23 0.65
CA PRO A 60 -18.31 3.49 -0.60
C PRO A 60 -16.99 2.81 -1.00
N TYR A 61 -15.86 3.37 -0.58
CA TYR A 61 -14.51 2.92 -0.93
C TYR A 61 -13.91 1.94 0.07
N LEU A 62 -14.54 1.76 1.24
CA LEU A 62 -13.97 1.02 2.35
C LEU A 62 -14.68 -0.31 2.57
N ARG A 63 -13.95 -1.27 3.15
CA ARG A 63 -14.46 -2.54 3.62
C ARG A 63 -13.94 -2.81 5.03
N HIS A 64 -14.74 -3.46 5.83
CA HIS A 64 -14.28 -4.08 7.07
C HIS A 64 -13.71 -5.46 6.74
N ILE A 65 -12.43 -5.68 7.03
CA ILE A 65 -11.75 -6.94 6.81
C ILE A 65 -11.45 -7.60 8.15
N ARG A 66 -12.01 -8.81 8.36
CA ARG A 66 -11.51 -9.71 9.42
C ARG A 66 -10.57 -10.70 8.77
N TYR A 67 -9.40 -10.88 9.36
CA TYR A 67 -8.38 -11.76 8.82
C TYR A 67 -7.59 -12.45 9.94
N GLU A 68 -6.96 -13.56 9.61
CA GLU A 68 -6.13 -14.35 10.50
C GLU A 68 -4.66 -14.29 10.08
N VAL A 69 -3.78 -14.22 11.07
CA VAL A 69 -2.32 -14.39 10.92
C VAL A 69 -1.83 -15.23 12.09
N GLY A 70 -1.16 -16.36 11.79
CA GLY A 70 -0.56 -17.20 12.83
C GLY A 70 -1.57 -17.69 13.88
N GLY A 71 -2.81 -18.00 13.48
CA GLY A 71 -3.88 -18.47 14.35
C GLY A 71 -4.55 -17.38 15.19
N ARG A 72 -4.24 -16.10 14.96
CA ARG A 72 -4.88 -14.95 15.64
C ARG A 72 -5.73 -14.16 14.69
N GLU A 73 -6.91 -13.77 15.15
CA GLU A 73 -7.83 -12.94 14.38
C GLU A 73 -7.55 -11.45 14.58
N TYR A 74 -7.71 -10.69 13.51
CA TYR A 74 -7.55 -9.25 13.47
C TYR A 74 -8.68 -8.61 12.68
N SER A 75 -8.88 -7.31 12.93
CA SER A 75 -9.87 -6.47 12.27
C SER A 75 -9.20 -5.22 11.72
N ALA A 76 -9.51 -4.83 10.49
CA ALA A 76 -8.94 -3.64 9.86
C ALA A 76 -9.89 -3.01 8.85
N ILE A 77 -9.64 -1.73 8.54
CA ILE A 77 -10.17 -1.06 7.37
C ILE A 77 -9.42 -1.60 6.16
N GLY A 78 -10.15 -2.05 5.15
CA GLY A 78 -9.61 -2.50 3.87
C GLY A 78 -9.97 -1.52 2.75
N PHE A 79 -8.98 -1.15 1.96
CA PHE A 79 -9.16 -0.40 0.72
C PHE A 79 -8.80 -1.31 -0.45
N PRO A 80 -9.76 -1.63 -1.35
CA PRO A 80 -9.55 -2.62 -2.41
C PRO A 80 -8.60 -2.08 -3.47
N ASN A 81 -7.77 -2.96 -4.02
CA ASN A 81 -6.94 -2.66 -5.17
C ASN A 81 -7.43 -3.36 -6.45
N ARG A 82 -6.87 -3.00 -7.60
CA ARG A 82 -7.26 -3.50 -8.92
C ARG A 82 -7.10 -5.01 -9.08
N ALA A 83 -6.15 -5.62 -8.39
CA ALA A 83 -5.86 -7.05 -8.48
C ALA A 83 -6.66 -7.92 -7.50
N GLY A 84 -7.60 -7.33 -6.73
CA GLY A 84 -8.43 -8.05 -5.77
C GLY A 84 -7.81 -8.21 -4.38
N GLY A 85 -6.68 -7.56 -4.11
CA GLY A 85 -6.11 -7.43 -2.77
C GLY A 85 -6.62 -6.18 -2.04
N TYR A 86 -6.11 -5.98 -0.82
CA TYR A 86 -6.51 -4.86 0.04
C TYR A 86 -5.32 -4.20 0.71
N GLU A 87 -5.32 -2.87 0.74
CA GLU A 87 -4.51 -2.13 1.71
C GLU A 87 -5.26 -2.02 3.03
N LEU A 88 -4.55 -2.26 4.14
CA LEU A 88 -5.14 -2.31 5.46
C LEU A 88 -4.69 -1.14 6.34
N ARG A 89 -5.62 -0.63 7.13
CA ARG A 89 -5.34 0.27 8.26
C ARG A 89 -6.07 -0.21 9.50
N GLY A 90 -5.38 -0.20 10.62
CA GLY A 90 -5.97 -0.43 11.94
C GLY A 90 -6.27 0.89 12.65
N ASP A 91 -6.71 0.76 13.88
CA ASP A 91 -7.13 1.85 14.76
C ASP A 91 -5.97 2.66 15.39
N LYS A 92 -4.72 2.31 15.10
CA LYS A 92 -3.51 3.00 15.59
C LYS A 92 -2.52 3.24 14.45
N THR A 93 -1.36 2.64 14.55
CA THR A 93 -0.29 2.78 13.57
C THR A 93 -0.23 1.64 12.57
N PHE A 94 -1.12 0.65 12.68
CA PHE A 94 -1.08 -0.54 11.85
C PHE A 94 -1.31 -0.20 10.37
N LYS A 95 -0.37 -0.63 9.56
CA LYS A 95 -0.43 -0.62 8.10
C LYS A 95 -0.11 -2.03 7.60
N GLY A 96 -0.87 -2.53 6.65
CA GLY A 96 -0.66 -3.85 6.09
C GLY A 96 -1.27 -3.99 4.72
N THR A 97 -1.03 -5.15 4.12
CA THR A 97 -1.59 -5.49 2.80
C THR A 97 -2.06 -6.94 2.81
N ILE A 98 -3.19 -7.21 2.20
CA ILE A 98 -3.59 -8.57 1.78
C ILE A 98 -3.33 -8.67 0.28
N ALA A 99 -2.52 -9.64 -0.09
CA ALA A 99 -2.12 -9.88 -1.48
C ALA A 99 -3.33 -10.20 -2.39
N PRO A 100 -3.22 -9.94 -3.68
CA PRO A 100 -2.06 -9.39 -4.39
C PRO A 100 -1.91 -7.88 -4.18
N LYS A 101 -0.66 -7.36 -4.26
CA LYS A 101 -0.39 -5.92 -4.22
C LYS A 101 -0.61 -5.30 -5.59
N ASP A 102 -1.36 -4.21 -5.63
CA ASP A 102 -1.56 -3.41 -6.85
C ASP A 102 -1.98 -1.97 -6.48
N ILE A 103 -2.07 -1.13 -7.50
CA ILE A 103 -2.72 0.18 -7.41
C ILE A 103 -4.24 0.00 -7.27
N SER A 104 -4.89 1.01 -6.68
CA SER A 104 -6.35 1.13 -6.75
C SER A 104 -6.71 2.15 -7.81
N VAL A 105 -7.70 1.83 -8.64
CA VAL A 105 -8.21 2.72 -9.69
C VAL A 105 -9.65 3.03 -9.39
N ILE A 106 -9.96 4.31 -9.25
CA ILE A 106 -11.29 4.83 -8.93
C ILE A 106 -11.80 5.61 -10.15
N ALA A 107 -12.95 5.22 -10.68
CA ALA A 107 -13.59 5.93 -11.77
C ALA A 107 -14.06 7.32 -11.30
N GLY A 108 -13.79 8.36 -12.11
CA GLY A 108 -14.37 9.67 -11.92
C GLY A 108 -15.78 9.76 -12.52
N ARG A 109 -16.56 10.75 -12.05
CA ARG A 109 -17.89 11.05 -12.61
C ARG A 109 -17.83 11.98 -13.82
N ALA A 110 -16.81 12.85 -13.88
CA ALA A 110 -16.62 13.78 -14.99
C ALA A 110 -15.55 13.27 -15.96
N SER A 111 -15.93 13.10 -17.23
CA SER A 111 -15.06 12.61 -18.29
C SER A 111 -13.84 13.51 -18.58
N ASN A 112 -13.96 14.82 -18.31
CA ASN A 112 -12.91 15.81 -18.60
C ASN A 112 -12.12 16.25 -17.35
N ALA A 113 -12.38 15.63 -16.19
CA ALA A 113 -11.62 15.96 -15.00
C ALA A 113 -10.21 15.35 -15.05
N PRO A 114 -9.16 16.08 -14.62
CA PRO A 114 -7.81 15.56 -14.61
C PRO A 114 -7.70 14.37 -13.67
N LEU A 115 -6.94 13.34 -14.06
CA LEU A 115 -6.69 12.19 -13.20
C LEU A 115 -5.81 12.61 -12.02
N CYS A 116 -6.21 12.18 -10.82
CA CYS A 116 -5.46 12.41 -9.59
C CYS A 116 -4.68 11.15 -9.18
N ILE A 117 -3.44 11.32 -8.72
CA ILE A 117 -2.63 10.25 -8.15
C ILE A 117 -2.37 10.55 -6.68
N PHE A 118 -2.60 9.56 -5.81
CA PHE A 118 -2.36 9.63 -4.37
C PHE A 118 -1.34 8.56 -3.96
N GLU A 119 -0.52 8.85 -2.93
CA GLU A 119 0.37 7.84 -2.39
C GLU A 119 -0.39 6.80 -1.57
N GLY A 120 -1.26 7.24 -0.65
CA GLY A 120 -2.08 6.41 0.20
C GLY A 120 -3.58 6.69 0.07
N PHE A 121 -4.40 5.70 0.45
CA PHE A 121 -5.86 5.88 0.37
C PHE A 121 -6.42 6.87 1.41
N VAL A 122 -5.70 7.10 2.50
CA VAL A 122 -6.11 8.09 3.50
C VAL A 122 -6.03 9.50 2.91
N ASP A 123 -5.01 9.80 2.09
CA ASP A 123 -4.89 11.08 1.39
C ASP A 123 -5.99 11.27 0.35
N PHE A 124 -6.34 10.20 -0.37
CA PHE A 124 -7.50 10.21 -1.27
C PHE A 124 -8.78 10.55 -0.51
N LEU A 125 -9.05 9.88 0.62
CA LEU A 125 -10.23 10.14 1.45
C LEU A 125 -10.22 11.54 2.08
N SER A 126 -9.04 12.06 2.42
CA SER A 126 -8.89 13.44 2.91
C SER A 126 -9.32 14.45 1.87
N LEU A 127 -8.90 14.28 0.61
CA LEU A 127 -9.33 15.16 -0.46
C LEU A 127 -10.86 15.11 -0.67
N LEU A 128 -11.47 13.94 -0.61
CA LEU A 128 -12.93 13.79 -0.73
C LEU A 128 -13.64 14.52 0.43
N THR A 129 -13.16 14.32 1.65
CA THR A 129 -13.70 14.98 2.85
C THR A 129 -13.61 16.50 2.76
N MET A 130 -12.45 17.04 2.35
CA MET A 130 -12.25 18.48 2.17
C MET A 130 -13.17 19.06 1.11
N LYS A 131 -13.54 18.30 0.08
CA LYS A 131 -14.49 18.72 -0.95
C LYS A 131 -15.95 18.51 -0.55
N GLY A 132 -16.22 17.72 0.46
CA GLY A 132 -17.56 17.38 0.94
C GLY A 132 -18.42 16.60 -0.07
N GLU A 133 -17.79 15.93 -1.03
CA GLU A 133 -18.49 15.24 -2.10
C GLU A 133 -17.72 13.99 -2.59
N GLU A 134 -18.42 13.10 -3.29
CA GLU A 134 -17.83 11.97 -3.97
C GLU A 134 -16.86 12.42 -5.08
N THR A 135 -15.96 11.52 -5.46
CA THR A 135 -14.93 11.85 -6.45
C THR A 135 -15.51 12.25 -7.81
N ILE A 136 -15.17 13.47 -8.24
CA ILE A 136 -15.46 13.95 -9.58
C ILE A 136 -14.34 13.52 -10.54
N SER A 137 -13.09 13.54 -10.07
CA SER A 137 -11.90 13.21 -10.86
C SER A 137 -11.59 11.72 -10.78
N PRO A 138 -11.24 11.07 -11.92
CA PRO A 138 -10.69 9.73 -11.87
C PRO A 138 -9.41 9.73 -11.00
N SER A 139 -9.19 8.67 -10.25
CA SER A 139 -8.10 8.65 -9.29
C SER A 139 -7.35 7.32 -9.30
N ILE A 140 -6.04 7.38 -9.10
CA ILE A 140 -5.18 6.25 -8.81
C ILE A 140 -4.61 6.42 -7.40
N VAL A 141 -4.73 5.40 -6.56
CA VAL A 141 -4.00 5.31 -5.31
C VAL A 141 -2.88 4.30 -5.47
N LEU A 142 -1.64 4.73 -5.24
CA LEU A 142 -0.47 3.86 -5.39
C LEU A 142 -0.46 2.71 -4.37
N ASN A 143 -1.04 2.95 -3.17
CA ASN A 143 -1.00 2.05 -2.03
C ASN A 143 0.42 1.83 -1.45
N SER A 144 1.43 2.03 -2.27
CA SER A 144 2.86 2.08 -1.96
C SER A 144 3.57 2.73 -3.13
N VAL A 145 4.57 3.55 -2.85
CA VAL A 145 5.43 4.16 -3.90
C VAL A 145 6.10 3.10 -4.80
N SER A 146 6.30 1.88 -4.29
CA SER A 146 6.83 0.77 -5.10
C SER A 146 5.92 0.37 -6.27
N ASN A 147 4.65 0.72 -6.24
CA ASN A 147 3.69 0.48 -7.33
C ASN A 147 3.68 1.57 -8.41
N ILE A 148 4.57 2.56 -8.34
CA ILE A 148 4.62 3.66 -9.32
C ILE A 148 4.73 3.16 -10.77
N HIS A 149 5.49 2.07 -11.00
CA HIS A 149 5.61 1.46 -12.31
C HIS A 149 4.29 0.93 -12.86
N ARG A 150 3.39 0.43 -11.98
CA ARG A 150 2.04 -0.04 -12.34
C ARG A 150 1.11 1.13 -12.69
N ALA A 151 1.25 2.26 -11.99
CA ALA A 151 0.53 3.48 -12.32
C ALA A 151 0.98 4.02 -13.69
N VAL A 152 2.29 4.09 -13.95
CA VAL A 152 2.83 4.50 -15.26
C VAL A 152 2.32 3.60 -16.38
N ALA A 153 2.35 2.27 -16.20
CA ALA A 153 1.81 1.34 -17.19
C ALA A 153 0.33 1.60 -17.47
N TYR A 154 -0.48 1.75 -16.40
CA TYR A 154 -1.91 2.07 -16.52
C TYR A 154 -2.14 3.39 -17.29
N LEU A 155 -1.38 4.44 -17.00
CA LEU A 155 -1.51 5.74 -17.68
C LEU A 155 -1.23 5.60 -19.18
N HIS A 156 -0.15 4.91 -19.57
CA HIS A 156 0.19 4.68 -20.97
C HIS A 156 -0.85 3.81 -21.69
N GLU A 157 -1.29 2.73 -21.09
CA GLU A 157 -2.32 1.83 -21.64
C GLU A 157 -3.64 2.55 -21.91
N ASN A 158 -3.95 3.59 -21.13
CA ASN A 158 -5.18 4.37 -21.27
C ASN A 158 -4.99 5.73 -21.97
N GLY A 159 -3.79 6.00 -22.52
CA GLY A 159 -3.51 7.24 -23.25
C GLY A 159 -3.56 8.50 -22.39
N ILE A 160 -3.28 8.39 -21.10
CA ILE A 160 -3.31 9.51 -20.13
C ILE A 160 -1.91 10.09 -20.05
N ASP A 161 -1.74 11.32 -20.50
CA ASP A 161 -0.46 12.03 -20.57
C ASP A 161 -0.27 13.10 -19.49
N SER A 162 -1.31 13.38 -18.69
CA SER A 162 -1.26 14.40 -17.65
C SER A 162 -2.01 14.01 -16.39
N VAL A 163 -1.47 14.34 -15.21
CA VAL A 163 -2.03 13.99 -13.91
C VAL A 163 -1.79 15.09 -12.88
N ARG A 164 -2.61 15.11 -11.82
CA ARG A 164 -2.37 15.83 -10.56
C ARG A 164 -1.84 14.85 -9.52
N ALA A 165 -0.66 15.10 -8.96
CA ALA A 165 -0.03 14.19 -8.01
C ALA A 165 -0.09 14.75 -6.58
N PHE A 166 -0.72 14.00 -5.68
CA PHE A 166 -0.81 14.22 -4.25
C PHE A 166 0.08 13.19 -3.54
N LEU A 167 1.40 13.42 -3.55
CA LEU A 167 2.39 12.50 -2.99
C LEU A 167 2.97 13.07 -1.70
N ASP A 168 3.56 12.21 -0.87
CA ASP A 168 4.18 12.61 0.38
C ASP A 168 5.37 13.56 0.17
N ASN A 169 5.58 14.50 1.08
CA ASN A 169 6.70 15.44 1.06
C ASN A 169 8.02 14.83 1.57
N ASP A 170 8.23 13.55 1.31
CA ASP A 170 9.45 12.84 1.65
C ASP A 170 10.28 12.43 0.42
N GLU A 171 11.38 11.70 0.63
CA GLU A 171 12.25 11.26 -0.46
C GLU A 171 11.55 10.26 -1.40
N ALA A 172 10.69 9.39 -0.85
CA ALA A 172 9.98 8.39 -1.62
C ALA A 172 8.93 9.03 -2.54
N GLY A 173 8.15 10.00 -2.04
CA GLY A 173 7.20 10.77 -2.84
C GLY A 173 7.88 11.57 -3.94
N ARG A 174 9.03 12.22 -3.65
CA ARG A 174 9.84 12.93 -4.67
C ARG A 174 10.36 11.98 -5.76
N LYS A 175 10.82 10.78 -5.42
CA LYS A 175 11.25 9.76 -6.40
C LYS A 175 10.07 9.28 -7.26
N ALA A 176 8.89 9.08 -6.67
CA ALA A 176 7.70 8.72 -7.41
C ALA A 176 7.28 9.82 -8.39
N LEU A 177 7.31 11.08 -7.98
CA LEU A 177 7.07 12.24 -8.84
C LEU A 177 8.03 12.28 -10.03
N GLN A 178 9.33 12.06 -9.76
CA GLN A 178 10.34 12.01 -10.82
C GLN A 178 10.12 10.83 -11.78
N SER A 179 9.68 9.68 -11.29
CA SER A 179 9.36 8.51 -12.12
C SER A 179 8.23 8.79 -13.10
N LEU A 180 7.17 9.48 -12.67
CA LEU A 180 6.08 9.92 -13.55
C LEU A 180 6.60 10.85 -14.66
N ARG A 181 7.39 11.85 -14.29
CA ARG A 181 7.98 12.81 -15.25
C ARG A 181 8.92 12.14 -16.24
N SER A 182 9.77 11.21 -15.77
CA SER A 182 10.69 10.45 -16.62
C SER A 182 9.98 9.51 -17.59
N ALA A 183 8.75 9.09 -17.27
CA ALA A 183 7.87 8.32 -18.14
C ALA A 183 7.12 9.18 -19.18
N GLY A 184 7.40 10.49 -19.26
CA GLY A 184 6.76 11.40 -20.19
C GLY A 184 5.40 11.93 -19.74
N ILE A 185 4.98 11.68 -18.50
CA ILE A 185 3.72 12.17 -17.97
C ILE A 185 3.89 13.62 -17.49
N LYS A 186 2.99 14.51 -17.90
CA LYS A 186 2.89 15.89 -17.41
C LYS A 186 2.31 15.86 -16.01
N VAL A 187 3.05 16.31 -15.02
CA VAL A 187 2.63 16.22 -13.61
C VAL A 187 2.45 17.61 -13.01
N GLU A 188 1.22 17.93 -12.63
CA GLU A 188 0.92 19.02 -11.71
C GLU A 188 1.15 18.53 -10.28
N ASP A 189 2.22 19.03 -9.66
CA ASP A 189 2.61 18.65 -8.30
C ASP A 189 1.76 19.42 -7.29
N MET A 190 0.86 18.69 -6.61
CA MET A 190 -0.06 19.24 -5.61
C MET A 190 0.57 19.27 -4.21
N SER A 191 1.69 18.59 -3.97
CA SER A 191 2.34 18.52 -2.66
C SER A 191 2.79 19.89 -2.15
N ARG A 192 3.03 20.85 -3.04
CA ARG A 192 3.34 22.24 -2.70
C ARG A 192 2.24 22.96 -1.90
N HIS A 193 0.98 22.50 -2.00
CA HIS A 193 -0.14 23.11 -1.26
C HIS A 193 -0.14 22.69 0.22
N TYR A 194 0.53 21.58 0.55
CA TYR A 194 0.74 21.09 1.90
C TYR A 194 2.23 20.90 2.23
N ALA A 195 3.10 21.79 1.71
CA ALA A 195 4.56 21.65 1.82
C ALA A 195 5.12 21.68 3.26
N ARG A 196 4.33 22.15 4.25
CA ARG A 196 4.70 22.16 5.68
C ARG A 196 4.37 20.85 6.40
N TYR A 197 3.62 19.97 5.75
CA TYR A 197 3.10 18.71 6.27
C TYR A 197 3.72 17.57 5.50
N LYS A 198 3.77 16.39 6.12
CA LYS A 198 4.32 15.21 5.48
C LYS A 198 3.45 14.74 4.30
N ASP A 199 2.15 14.72 4.51
CA ASP A 199 1.16 14.23 3.55
C ASP A 199 -0.11 15.07 3.58
N LEU A 200 -1.05 14.78 2.68
CA LEU A 200 -2.29 15.51 2.57
C LEU A 200 -3.22 15.30 3.78
N ASN A 201 -3.18 14.10 4.39
CA ASN A 201 -3.99 13.85 5.57
C ASN A 201 -3.49 14.64 6.79
N GLU A 202 -2.19 14.75 6.99
CA GLU A 202 -1.62 15.58 8.06
C GLU A 202 -2.06 17.05 7.89
N TYR A 203 -2.01 17.58 6.67
CA TYR A 203 -2.53 18.93 6.35
C TYR A 203 -4.04 19.06 6.62
N HIS A 204 -4.81 18.01 6.36
CA HIS A 204 -6.27 18.03 6.51
C HIS A 204 -6.72 18.08 7.97
N VAL A 205 -5.97 17.48 8.90
CA VAL A 205 -6.35 17.37 10.31
C VAL A 205 -5.82 18.50 11.20
N GLU A 206 -4.95 19.35 10.67
CA GLU A 206 -4.43 20.57 11.32
C GLU A 206 -5.41 21.77 11.15
#